data_c4e4f5e06ed39a82bf0aaa49807ed9aa
#
_entry.id   c4e4f5e06ed39a82bf0aaa49807ed9aa
#
_cell.length_a   1.000
_cell.length_b   1.000
_cell.length_c   1.000
_cell.angle_alpha   90.00
_cell.angle_beta   90.00
_cell.angle_gamma   90.00
#
_symmetry.space_group_name_H-M   'P 1'
#
loop_
_entity.id
_entity.type
_entity.pdbx_description
1 polymer ?
#
loop_
_entity_poly.entity_id
_entity_poly.type
_entity_poly.pdbx_seq_one_letter_code
_entity_poly.pdbx_strand_id
1 'polypeptide(L)'
;MLDAALTDLESSLPGPLGSLPLVLALPADRPGLPPDLAHRIVAALTARSTDRLRSARCESLTAGQAGGLTAIIHGVELIRRDNPLVVVAAADSWLHPRTLGWLDRCGRLHTPAMPWGFVPGEAGGCCLLADQQTFAQLGLPCLGIIEGVGTGTEPHPLGSDAPCVGTGLTEALQAVLDSIPEQGVEAIYCDLNGERHRADEAGFALARIGESLRDPDAIFVPATCWGDVGTASGILFVALAAAAHQRRYARWRRALLFCSSDGPECAAMLLTAPPTSESYLWP
;
A
#
# COMPACT_ATOMS: atom_id res chain seq x y z
N MET A 1 10.21 11.62 6.92
CA MET A 1 9.05 10.69 6.87
C MET A 1 9.48 9.26 7.26
N LEU A 2 10.31 8.57 6.47
CA LEU A 2 10.72 7.18 6.78
C LEU A 2 11.35 7.02 8.17
N ASP A 3 12.25 7.93 8.56
CA ASP A 3 12.88 7.86 9.87
C ASP A 3 11.87 7.99 11.01
N ALA A 4 10.90 8.89 10.89
CA ALA A 4 9.81 9.02 11.86
C ALA A 4 8.97 7.75 11.94
N ALA A 5 8.55 7.19 10.80
CA ALA A 5 7.76 5.97 10.75
C ALA A 5 8.51 4.77 11.38
N LEU A 6 9.80 4.61 11.08
CA LEU A 6 10.62 3.56 11.69
C LEU A 6 10.83 3.77 13.19
N THR A 7 10.98 5.02 13.64
CA THR A 7 11.07 5.35 15.08
C THR A 7 9.76 5.03 15.81
N ASP A 8 8.61 5.31 15.21
CA ASP A 8 7.30 4.94 15.77
C ASP A 8 7.14 3.42 15.86
N LEU A 9 7.54 2.69 14.81
CA LEU A 9 7.56 1.23 14.84
C LEU A 9 8.44 0.73 15.99
N GLU A 10 9.68 1.19 16.09
CA GLU A 10 10.61 0.79 17.15
C GLU A 10 10.06 1.08 18.56
N SER A 11 9.36 2.21 18.73
CA SER A 11 8.79 2.57 20.01
C SER A 11 7.66 1.64 20.45
N SER A 12 6.99 1.01 19.49
CA SER A 12 5.89 0.06 19.72
C SER A 12 6.37 -1.38 19.97
N LEU A 13 7.66 -1.67 19.75
CA LEU A 13 8.21 -3.01 19.98
C LEU A 13 8.45 -3.27 21.47
N PRO A 14 8.21 -4.50 21.96
CA PRO A 14 8.45 -4.87 23.35
C PRO A 14 9.93 -4.92 23.72
N GLY A 15 10.80 -5.09 22.72
CA GLY A 15 12.26 -5.18 22.91
C GLY A 15 13.00 -5.19 21.58
N PRO A 16 14.32 -5.40 21.60
CA PRO A 16 15.12 -5.52 20.39
C PRO A 16 14.71 -6.74 19.56
N LEU A 17 14.49 -6.55 18.26
CA LEU A 17 14.22 -7.65 17.32
C LEU A 17 15.47 -8.10 16.55
N GLY A 18 16.60 -7.41 16.76
CA GLY A 18 17.84 -7.73 16.07
C GLY A 18 17.88 -7.21 14.63
N SER A 19 18.48 -8.00 13.75
CA SER A 19 18.71 -7.62 12.35
C SER A 19 17.66 -8.27 11.45
N LEU A 20 16.81 -7.46 10.82
CA LEU A 20 15.69 -7.90 9.99
C LEU A 20 15.86 -7.47 8.52
N PRO A 21 15.32 -8.24 7.56
CA PRO A 21 15.15 -7.73 6.21
C PRO A 21 14.24 -6.50 6.19
N LEU A 22 14.61 -5.51 5.38
CA LEU A 22 13.82 -4.32 5.10
C LEU A 22 13.50 -4.26 3.61
N VAL A 23 12.22 -4.27 3.27
CA VAL A 23 11.73 -4.02 1.91
C VAL A 23 11.24 -2.58 1.83
N LEU A 24 11.81 -1.82 0.91
CA LEU A 24 11.55 -0.39 0.78
C LEU A 24 10.94 -0.07 -0.58
N ALA A 25 9.71 0.44 -0.59
CA ALA A 25 9.11 1.00 -1.79
C ALA A 25 9.45 2.48 -1.92
N LEU A 26 9.96 2.86 -3.09
CA LEU A 26 10.33 4.21 -3.46
C LEU A 26 9.57 4.68 -4.71
N PRO A 27 9.40 5.99 -4.89
CA PRO A 27 8.72 6.53 -6.05
C PRO A 27 9.40 6.14 -7.37
N ALA A 28 8.59 5.98 -8.41
CA ALA A 28 9.09 5.90 -9.77
C ALA A 28 9.76 7.21 -10.20
N ASP A 29 10.69 7.11 -11.15
CA ASP A 29 11.43 8.26 -11.65
C ASP A 29 10.50 9.35 -12.19
N ARG A 30 10.75 10.58 -11.77
CA ARG A 30 10.01 11.75 -12.23
C ARG A 30 10.81 13.04 -12.03
N PRO A 31 10.47 14.13 -12.74
CA PRO A 31 11.14 15.42 -12.53
C PRO A 31 11.08 15.88 -11.08
N GLY A 32 12.24 16.19 -10.51
CA GLY A 32 12.36 16.63 -9.10
C GLY A 32 12.94 15.59 -8.16
N LEU A 33 12.96 14.32 -8.54
CA LEU A 33 13.66 13.28 -7.78
C LEU A 33 15.13 13.21 -8.20
N PRO A 34 16.06 12.99 -7.25
CA PRO A 34 17.45 12.71 -7.55
C PRO A 34 17.57 11.36 -8.26
N PRO A 35 18.43 11.23 -9.28
CA PRO A 35 18.61 9.95 -9.99
C PRO A 35 19.20 8.84 -9.12
N ASP A 36 19.87 9.22 -8.02
CA ASP A 36 20.46 8.31 -7.04
C ASP A 36 19.63 8.15 -5.77
N LEU A 37 18.33 8.50 -5.82
CA LEU A 37 17.44 8.53 -4.65
C LEU A 37 17.45 7.20 -3.88
N ALA A 38 17.28 6.08 -4.57
CA ALA A 38 17.26 4.75 -3.97
C ALA A 38 18.57 4.45 -3.22
N HIS A 39 19.70 4.70 -3.88
CA HIS A 39 21.02 4.49 -3.26
C HIS A 39 21.20 5.33 -1.99
N ARG A 40 20.84 6.60 -2.05
CA ARG A 40 20.98 7.52 -0.90
C ARG A 40 20.08 7.12 0.27
N ILE A 41 18.84 6.72 0.00
CA ILE A 41 17.92 6.31 1.07
C ILE A 41 18.37 4.99 1.67
N VAL A 42 18.74 4.00 0.86
CA VAL A 42 19.25 2.71 1.34
C VAL A 42 20.50 2.91 2.18
N ALA A 43 21.45 3.73 1.73
CA ALA A 43 22.66 4.05 2.51
C ALA A 43 22.31 4.71 3.86
N ALA A 44 21.39 5.67 3.87
CA ALA A 44 20.96 6.35 5.11
C ALA A 44 20.27 5.38 6.07
N LEU A 45 19.41 4.49 5.58
CA LEU A 45 18.73 3.49 6.40
C LEU A 45 19.68 2.41 6.93
N THR A 46 20.67 2.01 6.13
CA THR A 46 21.72 1.07 6.56
C THR A 46 22.60 1.69 7.65
N ALA A 47 22.89 2.99 7.54
CA ALA A 47 23.62 3.72 8.56
C ALA A 47 22.78 4.00 9.83
N ARG A 48 21.44 3.95 9.73
CA ARG A 48 20.50 4.05 10.84
C ARG A 48 20.55 2.76 11.66
N SER A 49 21.47 2.69 12.57
CA SER A 49 21.57 1.55 13.49
C SER A 49 21.01 1.94 14.84
N THR A 50 19.90 1.34 15.23
CA THR A 50 19.36 1.45 16.58
C THR A 50 19.58 0.15 17.34
N ASP A 51 19.47 0.20 18.66
CA ASP A 51 19.56 -1.03 19.48
C ASP A 51 18.33 -1.94 19.29
N ARG A 52 17.20 -1.39 18.80
CA ARG A 52 15.95 -2.13 18.67
C ARG A 52 15.75 -2.76 17.29
N LEU A 53 16.17 -2.06 16.24
CA LEU A 53 15.99 -2.50 14.86
C LEU A 53 17.22 -2.20 14.02
N ARG A 54 17.79 -3.23 13.42
CA ARG A 54 18.87 -3.12 12.42
C ARG A 54 18.39 -3.71 11.11
N SER A 55 18.75 -3.09 9.99
CA SER A 55 18.52 -3.69 8.69
C SER A 55 19.64 -4.69 8.39
N ALA A 56 19.28 -5.98 8.28
CA ALA A 56 20.21 -7.01 7.82
C ALA A 56 20.52 -6.86 6.33
N ARG A 57 19.46 -6.53 5.57
CA ARG A 57 19.46 -6.34 4.13
C ARG A 57 18.34 -5.39 3.79
N CYS A 58 18.65 -4.32 3.07
CA CYS A 58 17.65 -3.40 2.56
C CYS A 58 17.48 -3.62 1.05
N GLU A 59 16.30 -4.07 0.64
CA GLU A 59 15.91 -4.23 -0.74
C GLU A 59 14.96 -3.11 -1.13
N SER A 60 15.30 -2.34 -2.16
CA SER A 60 14.43 -1.27 -2.67
C SER A 60 13.77 -1.69 -3.98
N LEU A 61 12.53 -1.29 -4.15
CA LEU A 61 11.76 -1.45 -5.38
C LEU A 61 11.06 -0.15 -5.76
N THR A 62 10.79 -0.01 -7.06
CA THR A 62 10.04 1.09 -7.62
C THR A 62 8.91 0.52 -8.48
N ALA A 63 7.67 0.74 -8.05
CA ALA A 63 6.46 0.28 -8.73
C ALA A 63 5.35 1.33 -8.64
N GLY A 64 5.72 2.61 -8.79
CA GLY A 64 4.79 3.73 -8.74
C GLY A 64 3.87 3.69 -7.51
N GLN A 65 2.60 4.02 -7.69
CA GLN A 65 1.61 4.04 -6.61
C GLN A 65 1.33 2.63 -6.05
N ALA A 66 1.48 1.57 -6.86
CA ALA A 66 1.35 0.19 -6.41
C ALA A 66 2.52 -0.26 -5.50
N GLY A 67 3.61 0.53 -5.44
CA GLY A 67 4.87 0.16 -4.79
C GLY A 67 4.71 -0.26 -3.33
N GLY A 68 3.89 0.42 -2.55
CA GLY A 68 3.66 0.08 -1.14
C GLY A 68 3.06 -1.31 -0.94
N LEU A 69 2.03 -1.67 -1.72
CA LEU A 69 1.46 -3.01 -1.70
C LEU A 69 2.41 -4.04 -2.29
N THR A 70 3.11 -3.72 -3.37
CA THR A 70 4.13 -4.60 -3.96
C THR A 70 5.24 -4.93 -2.95
N ALA A 71 5.65 -3.95 -2.14
CA ALA A 71 6.64 -4.18 -1.08
C ALA A 71 6.09 -5.12 0.02
N ILE A 72 4.82 -4.99 0.38
CA ILE A 72 4.17 -5.93 1.32
C ILE A 72 4.14 -7.34 0.73
N ILE A 73 3.76 -7.48 -0.54
CA ILE A 73 3.73 -8.77 -1.25
C ILE A 73 5.12 -9.41 -1.23
N HIS A 74 6.16 -8.62 -1.55
CA HIS A 74 7.55 -9.10 -1.47
C HIS A 74 7.94 -9.50 -0.05
N GLY A 75 7.51 -8.75 0.97
CA GLY A 75 7.71 -9.12 2.38
C GLY A 75 7.05 -10.44 2.75
N VAL A 76 5.83 -10.69 2.26
CA VAL A 76 5.14 -11.98 2.43
C VAL A 76 5.92 -13.12 1.77
N GLU A 77 6.50 -12.90 0.60
CA GLU A 77 7.35 -13.89 -0.06
C GLU A 77 8.64 -14.19 0.73
N LEU A 78 9.25 -13.16 1.31
CA LEU A 78 10.42 -13.33 2.19
C LEU A 78 10.07 -14.16 3.43
N ILE A 79 8.91 -13.94 4.03
CA ILE A 79 8.41 -14.75 5.16
C ILE A 79 8.25 -16.21 4.73
N ARG A 80 7.67 -16.47 3.57
CA ARG A 80 7.53 -17.84 3.03
C ARG A 80 8.87 -18.53 2.74
N ARG A 81 9.97 -17.77 2.64
CA ARG A 81 11.36 -18.23 2.40
C ARG A 81 12.20 -18.19 3.69
N ASP A 82 11.59 -18.49 4.82
CA ASP A 82 12.26 -18.63 6.13
C ASP A 82 12.78 -17.33 6.77
N ASN A 83 12.18 -16.19 6.45
CA ASN A 83 12.41 -14.93 7.18
C ASN A 83 11.21 -14.67 8.10
N PRO A 84 11.23 -15.05 9.37
CA PRO A 84 10.04 -15.01 10.22
C PRO A 84 9.51 -13.59 10.50
N LEU A 85 10.35 -12.59 10.28
CA LEU A 85 10.04 -11.16 10.45
C LEU A 85 10.61 -10.35 9.29
N VAL A 86 9.82 -9.44 8.76
CA VAL A 86 10.22 -8.52 7.69
C VAL A 86 9.66 -7.13 7.98
N VAL A 87 10.50 -6.11 7.90
CA VAL A 87 10.03 -4.71 7.91
C VAL A 87 9.74 -4.28 6.49
N VAL A 88 8.58 -3.69 6.27
CA VAL A 88 8.20 -3.10 4.99
C VAL A 88 7.99 -1.61 5.20
N ALA A 89 8.54 -0.78 4.33
CA ALA A 89 8.42 0.66 4.41
C ALA A 89 8.19 1.28 3.03
N ALA A 90 7.52 2.41 2.99
CA ALA A 90 7.35 3.20 1.79
C ALA A 90 7.36 4.70 2.11
N ALA A 91 7.83 5.51 1.19
CA ALA A 91 7.69 6.96 1.27
C ALA A 91 7.66 7.58 -0.11
N ASP A 92 6.86 8.63 -0.23
CA ASP A 92 6.79 9.44 -1.45
C ASP A 92 6.42 10.89 -1.12
N SER A 93 6.79 11.82 -2.01
CA SER A 93 6.42 13.22 -1.95
C SER A 93 6.26 13.80 -3.35
N TRP A 94 5.07 14.30 -3.65
CA TRP A 94 4.80 15.04 -4.87
C TRP A 94 5.12 16.55 -4.74
N LEU A 95 5.51 17.02 -3.54
CA LEU A 95 5.57 18.44 -3.21
C LEU A 95 6.85 19.16 -3.65
N HIS A 96 7.76 18.49 -4.37
CA HIS A 96 8.93 19.15 -4.92
C HIS A 96 8.55 20.13 -6.05
N PRO A 97 9.07 21.38 -6.10
CA PRO A 97 8.66 22.37 -7.09
C PRO A 97 8.78 21.93 -8.56
N ARG A 98 9.83 21.16 -8.90
CA ARG A 98 9.99 20.62 -10.26
C ARG A 98 8.94 19.56 -10.61
N THR A 99 8.54 18.76 -9.62
CA THR A 99 7.47 17.75 -9.76
C THR A 99 6.13 18.47 -9.97
N LEU A 100 5.81 19.44 -9.12
CA LEU A 100 4.58 20.24 -9.25
C LEU A 100 4.49 20.95 -10.59
N GLY A 101 5.58 21.59 -11.02
CA GLY A 101 5.60 22.26 -12.33
C GLY A 101 5.51 21.28 -13.52
N TRP A 102 5.96 20.04 -13.36
CA TRP A 102 5.75 18.99 -14.36
C TRP A 102 4.30 18.53 -14.39
N LEU A 103 3.68 18.26 -13.24
CA LEU A 103 2.27 17.86 -13.13
C LEU A 103 1.34 18.94 -13.68
N ASP A 104 1.63 20.20 -13.41
CA ASP A 104 0.85 21.35 -13.95
C ASP A 104 0.90 21.37 -15.47
N ARG A 105 2.09 21.28 -16.07
CA ARG A 105 2.23 21.19 -17.53
C ARG A 105 1.55 19.98 -18.17
N CYS A 106 1.44 18.88 -17.43
CA CYS A 106 0.73 17.68 -17.87
C CYS A 106 -0.79 17.75 -17.62
N GLY A 107 -1.30 18.82 -17.02
CA GLY A 107 -2.72 18.96 -16.68
C GLY A 107 -3.19 17.96 -15.63
N ARG A 108 -2.31 17.55 -14.72
CA ARG A 108 -2.61 16.52 -13.70
C ARG A 108 -2.93 17.11 -12.32
N LEU A 109 -2.64 18.40 -12.08
CA LEU A 109 -2.97 19.04 -10.82
C LEU A 109 -4.44 19.43 -10.76
N HIS A 110 -5.08 19.13 -9.62
CA HIS A 110 -6.44 19.59 -9.36
C HIS A 110 -6.46 21.13 -9.23
N THR A 111 -7.20 21.78 -10.10
CA THR A 111 -7.42 23.23 -10.11
C THR A 111 -8.85 23.52 -10.57
N PRO A 112 -9.39 24.75 -10.38
CA PRO A 112 -10.67 25.11 -10.96
C PRO A 112 -10.75 24.93 -12.49
N ALA A 113 -9.61 25.07 -13.20
CA ALA A 113 -9.52 24.83 -14.64
C ALA A 113 -9.31 23.36 -15.01
N MET A 114 -8.85 22.53 -14.07
CA MET A 114 -8.59 21.11 -14.24
C MET A 114 -9.20 20.32 -13.07
N PRO A 115 -10.54 20.16 -13.03
CA PRO A 115 -11.21 19.49 -11.92
C PRO A 115 -10.91 17.98 -11.83
N TRP A 116 -10.41 17.38 -12.91
CA TRP A 116 -10.05 15.96 -12.99
C TRP A 116 -8.58 15.67 -12.64
N GLY A 117 -7.86 16.63 -12.14
CA GLY A 117 -6.53 16.45 -11.61
C GLY A 117 -6.56 15.95 -10.16
N PHE A 118 -5.41 15.52 -9.65
CA PHE A 118 -5.27 15.11 -8.26
C PHE A 118 -4.66 16.21 -7.36
N VAL A 119 -4.92 16.10 -6.07
CA VAL A 119 -4.26 16.92 -5.05
C VAL A 119 -2.97 16.20 -4.62
N PRO A 120 -1.78 16.78 -4.85
CA PRO A 120 -0.52 16.16 -4.47
C PRO A 120 -0.33 16.17 -2.96
N GLY A 121 0.17 15.06 -2.42
CA GLY A 121 0.50 14.88 -1.02
C GLY A 121 1.91 14.34 -0.81
N GLU A 122 2.26 14.10 0.44
CA GLU A 122 3.47 13.40 0.84
C GLU A 122 3.22 12.55 2.07
N ALA A 123 3.83 11.38 2.11
CA ALA A 123 3.74 10.51 3.26
C ALA A 123 4.87 9.48 3.32
N GLY A 124 5.01 8.87 4.49
CA GLY A 124 5.81 7.69 4.69
C GLY A 124 5.22 6.83 5.78
N GLY A 125 5.33 5.53 5.62
CA GLY A 125 4.83 4.55 6.57
C GLY A 125 5.69 3.30 6.58
N CYS A 126 5.52 2.50 7.62
CA CYS A 126 6.11 1.17 7.69
C CYS A 126 5.20 0.22 8.46
N CYS A 127 5.40 -1.07 8.24
CA CYS A 127 4.79 -2.14 9.01
C CYS A 127 5.79 -3.26 9.27
N LEU A 128 5.58 -4.01 10.35
CA LEU A 128 6.27 -5.25 10.64
C LEU A 128 5.36 -6.41 10.23
N LEU A 129 5.86 -7.25 9.34
CA LEU A 129 5.24 -8.51 8.97
C LEU A 129 5.86 -9.63 9.78
N ALA A 130 5.04 -10.58 10.22
CA ALA A 130 5.48 -11.75 10.96
C ALA A 130 4.74 -12.99 10.48
N ASP A 131 5.39 -14.15 10.51
CA ASP A 131 4.68 -15.41 10.46
C ASP A 131 3.88 -15.65 11.74
N GLN A 132 2.89 -16.55 11.66
CA GLN A 132 1.98 -16.81 12.77
C GLN A 132 2.70 -17.33 14.03
N GLN A 133 3.74 -18.13 13.88
CA GLN A 133 4.47 -18.71 15.01
C GLN A 133 5.30 -17.65 15.73
N THR A 134 6.06 -16.88 14.99
CA THR A 134 6.90 -15.79 15.51
C THR A 134 6.05 -14.70 16.14
N PHE A 135 4.94 -14.33 15.48
CA PHE A 135 3.97 -13.40 16.04
C PHE A 135 3.48 -13.85 17.43
N ALA A 136 3.08 -15.11 17.59
CA ALA A 136 2.61 -15.66 18.86
C ALA A 136 3.71 -15.63 19.95
N GLN A 137 4.97 -15.83 19.57
CA GLN A 137 6.11 -15.80 20.51
C GLN A 137 6.46 -14.38 20.97
N LEU A 138 6.29 -13.39 20.10
CA LEU A 138 6.63 -11.99 20.41
C LEU A 138 5.59 -11.31 21.29
N GLY A 139 4.35 -11.81 21.37
CA GLY A 139 3.27 -11.19 22.13
C GLY A 139 2.89 -9.80 21.62
N LEU A 140 3.14 -9.51 20.34
CA LEU A 140 2.76 -8.25 19.72
C LEU A 140 1.25 -8.18 19.46
N PRO A 141 0.64 -6.99 19.46
CA PRO A 141 -0.74 -6.84 19.05
C PRO A 141 -0.89 -7.13 17.55
N CYS A 142 -1.79 -8.05 17.18
CA CYS A 142 -2.17 -8.25 15.80
C CYS A 142 -2.99 -7.06 15.32
N LEU A 143 -2.52 -6.38 14.28
CA LEU A 143 -3.22 -5.25 13.68
C LEU A 143 -4.08 -5.67 12.48
N GLY A 144 -3.79 -6.81 11.90
CA GLY A 144 -4.51 -7.40 10.77
C GLY A 144 -3.81 -8.66 10.25
N ILE A 145 -4.52 -9.45 9.50
CA ILE A 145 -4.02 -10.69 8.86
C ILE A 145 -4.08 -10.52 7.35
N ILE A 146 -2.97 -10.77 6.68
CA ILE A 146 -2.92 -10.81 5.21
C ILE A 146 -3.39 -12.21 4.78
N GLU A 147 -4.60 -12.31 4.22
CA GLU A 147 -5.15 -13.59 3.75
C GLU A 147 -4.82 -13.87 2.28
N GLY A 148 -4.69 -12.82 1.46
CA GLY A 148 -4.41 -12.95 0.03
C GLY A 148 -3.61 -11.77 -0.49
N VAL A 149 -2.81 -12.02 -1.51
CA VAL A 149 -2.04 -11.02 -2.24
C VAL A 149 -2.09 -11.31 -3.72
N GLY A 150 -2.12 -10.28 -4.55
CA GLY A 150 -2.15 -10.40 -6.00
C GLY A 150 -1.42 -9.25 -6.68
N THR A 151 -0.81 -9.55 -7.81
CA THR A 151 -0.21 -8.57 -8.71
C THR A 151 -0.77 -8.76 -10.11
N GLY A 152 -0.74 -7.71 -10.91
CA GLY A 152 -1.12 -7.76 -12.32
C GLY A 152 -0.32 -6.75 -13.11
N THR A 153 -0.33 -6.92 -14.42
CA THR A 153 0.38 -6.05 -15.35
C THR A 153 -0.59 -5.42 -16.32
N GLU A 154 -0.79 -4.10 -16.21
CA GLU A 154 -1.67 -3.37 -17.13
C GLU A 154 -0.99 -3.22 -18.50
N PRO A 155 -1.55 -3.79 -19.57
CA PRO A 155 -0.97 -3.70 -20.90
C PRO A 155 -1.06 -2.29 -21.50
N HIS A 156 -1.96 -1.47 -21.01
CA HIS A 156 -2.23 -0.12 -21.49
C HIS A 156 -2.18 0.91 -20.35
N PRO A 157 -0.99 1.13 -19.75
CA PRO A 157 -0.82 2.09 -18.66
C PRO A 157 -1.03 3.54 -19.13
N LEU A 158 -0.98 4.49 -18.20
CA LEU A 158 -1.15 5.91 -18.50
C LEU A 158 -0.19 6.37 -19.62
N GLY A 159 -0.76 7.01 -20.65
CA GLY A 159 0.00 7.48 -21.83
C GLY A 159 0.12 6.48 -22.97
N SER A 160 -0.51 5.31 -22.86
CA SER A 160 -0.62 4.36 -23.97
C SER A 160 -1.58 4.87 -25.06
N ASP A 161 -1.38 4.42 -26.30
CA ASP A 161 -2.28 4.76 -27.42
C ASP A 161 -3.64 4.05 -27.33
N ALA A 162 -3.71 2.91 -26.63
CA ALA A 162 -4.94 2.17 -26.41
C ALA A 162 -5.55 2.50 -25.03
N PRO A 163 -6.89 2.44 -24.90
CA PRO A 163 -7.54 2.73 -23.64
C PRO A 163 -7.22 1.68 -22.55
N CYS A 164 -6.94 2.13 -21.36
CA CYS A 164 -6.85 1.27 -20.19
C CYS A 164 -8.26 0.76 -19.84
N VAL A 165 -8.41 -0.55 -19.77
CA VAL A 165 -9.66 -1.23 -19.36
C VAL A 165 -9.50 -2.03 -18.07
N GLY A 166 -8.45 -1.76 -17.31
CA GLY A 166 -8.19 -2.33 -16.00
C GLY A 166 -7.86 -3.83 -16.05
N THR A 167 -7.19 -4.29 -17.09
CA THR A 167 -6.82 -5.71 -17.21
C THR A 167 -5.87 -6.13 -16.11
N GLY A 168 -4.78 -5.37 -15.91
CA GLY A 168 -3.79 -5.67 -14.87
C GLY A 168 -4.39 -5.55 -13.46
N LEU A 169 -5.20 -4.53 -13.21
CA LEU A 169 -5.89 -4.41 -11.93
C LEU A 169 -6.86 -5.57 -11.70
N THR A 170 -7.60 -5.99 -12.74
CA THR A 170 -8.49 -7.17 -12.65
C THR A 170 -7.70 -8.43 -12.30
N GLU A 171 -6.55 -8.66 -12.93
CA GLU A 171 -5.67 -9.81 -12.61
C GLU A 171 -5.24 -9.79 -11.15
N ALA A 172 -4.78 -8.64 -10.64
CA ALA A 172 -4.39 -8.50 -9.24
C ALA A 172 -5.53 -8.80 -8.27
N LEU A 173 -6.73 -8.27 -8.55
CA LEU A 173 -7.91 -8.47 -7.72
C LEU A 173 -8.39 -9.93 -7.74
N GLN A 174 -8.45 -10.56 -8.91
CA GLN A 174 -8.83 -11.97 -9.06
C GLN A 174 -7.87 -12.89 -8.32
N ALA A 175 -6.56 -12.67 -8.44
CA ALA A 175 -5.56 -13.47 -7.72
C ALA A 175 -5.75 -13.43 -6.20
N VAL A 176 -6.21 -12.30 -5.65
CA VAL A 176 -6.58 -12.20 -4.24
C VAL A 176 -7.85 -12.98 -3.94
N LEU A 177 -8.90 -12.80 -4.76
CA LEU A 177 -10.21 -13.40 -4.53
C LEU A 177 -10.20 -14.93 -4.69
N ASP A 178 -9.41 -15.46 -5.61
CA ASP A 178 -9.23 -16.91 -5.81
C ASP A 178 -8.59 -17.59 -4.58
N SER A 179 -7.91 -16.83 -3.72
CA SER A 179 -7.28 -17.35 -2.50
C SER A 179 -8.23 -17.46 -1.31
N ILE A 180 -9.45 -16.91 -1.41
CA ILE A 180 -10.42 -16.87 -0.30
C ILE A 180 -11.66 -17.73 -0.60
N PRO A 181 -12.16 -18.48 0.39
CA PRO A 181 -13.46 -19.16 0.24
C PRO A 181 -14.60 -18.14 0.15
N GLU A 182 -15.75 -18.54 -0.35
CA GLU A 182 -16.99 -17.83 -0.76
C GLU A 182 -17.52 -16.68 0.15
N GLN A 183 -16.72 -16.13 1.06
CA GLN A 183 -17.20 -15.19 2.09
C GLN A 183 -17.25 -13.72 1.67
N GLY A 184 -16.74 -13.37 0.48
CA GLY A 184 -16.82 -12.02 -0.09
C GLY A 184 -16.01 -10.95 0.67
N VAL A 185 -15.91 -9.78 0.05
CA VAL A 185 -15.23 -8.58 0.53
C VAL A 185 -16.27 -7.57 1.03
N GLU A 186 -16.02 -6.94 2.16
CA GLU A 186 -16.97 -6.04 2.84
C GLU A 186 -16.55 -4.57 2.74
N ALA A 187 -15.30 -4.28 2.38
CA ALA A 187 -14.79 -2.93 2.20
C ALA A 187 -13.65 -2.89 1.19
N ILE A 188 -13.46 -1.73 0.57
CA ILE A 188 -12.40 -1.47 -0.39
C ILE A 188 -11.62 -0.23 0.05
N TYR A 189 -10.29 -0.29 0.05
CA TYR A 189 -9.40 0.86 0.14
C TYR A 189 -8.63 0.98 -1.17
N CYS A 190 -8.69 2.13 -1.83
CA CYS A 190 -8.13 2.30 -3.16
C CYS A 190 -7.44 3.66 -3.35
N ASP A 191 -6.58 3.72 -4.35
CA ASP A 191 -5.79 4.89 -4.72
C ASP A 191 -6.45 5.81 -5.74
N LEU A 192 -7.78 5.76 -5.87
CA LEU A 192 -8.52 6.77 -6.61
C LEU A 192 -8.16 8.17 -6.09
N ASN A 193 -7.76 9.08 -7.00
CA ASN A 193 -7.23 10.38 -6.62
C ASN A 193 -7.94 11.56 -7.30
N GLY A 194 -8.97 11.29 -8.12
CA GLY A 194 -9.71 12.27 -8.92
C GLY A 194 -9.36 12.23 -10.40
N GLU A 195 -8.28 11.56 -10.81
CA GLU A 195 -7.92 11.42 -12.21
C GLU A 195 -8.85 10.42 -12.91
N ARG A 196 -9.30 10.80 -14.11
CA ARG A 196 -10.28 10.03 -14.86
C ARG A 196 -9.79 8.63 -15.24
N HIS A 197 -8.53 8.50 -15.65
CA HIS A 197 -7.98 7.20 -16.05
C HIS A 197 -8.00 6.18 -14.91
N ARG A 198 -7.76 6.61 -13.65
CA ARG A 198 -7.84 5.74 -12.46
C ARG A 198 -9.27 5.34 -12.16
N ALA A 199 -10.22 6.27 -12.34
CA ALA A 199 -11.64 5.97 -12.15
C ALA A 199 -12.14 4.98 -13.19
N ASP A 200 -11.75 5.15 -14.46
CA ASP A 200 -12.10 4.23 -15.55
C ASP A 200 -11.49 2.84 -15.31
N GLU A 201 -10.19 2.75 -14.99
CA GLU A 201 -9.48 1.51 -14.67
C GLU A 201 -10.14 0.75 -13.51
N ALA A 202 -10.30 1.44 -12.37
CA ALA A 202 -10.94 0.84 -11.19
C ALA A 202 -12.40 0.43 -11.47
N GLY A 203 -13.15 1.26 -12.21
CA GLY A 203 -14.53 0.97 -12.58
C GLY A 203 -14.65 -0.31 -13.39
N PHE A 204 -13.80 -0.52 -14.40
CA PHE A 204 -13.79 -1.75 -15.19
C PHE A 204 -13.37 -2.97 -14.37
N ALA A 205 -12.37 -2.83 -13.52
CA ALA A 205 -11.90 -3.93 -12.68
C ALA A 205 -12.95 -4.33 -11.63
N LEU A 206 -13.53 -3.36 -10.92
CA LEU A 206 -14.56 -3.60 -9.90
C LEU A 206 -15.84 -4.19 -10.51
N ALA A 207 -16.23 -3.77 -11.71
CA ALA A 207 -17.39 -4.36 -12.41
C ALA A 207 -17.19 -5.87 -12.67
N ARG A 208 -15.94 -6.33 -12.92
CA ARG A 208 -15.65 -7.75 -13.18
C ARG A 208 -15.67 -8.62 -11.92
N ILE A 209 -15.43 -8.02 -10.76
CA ILE A 209 -15.40 -8.74 -9.48
C ILE A 209 -16.65 -8.47 -8.62
N GLY A 210 -17.66 -7.81 -9.18
CA GLY A 210 -18.84 -7.31 -8.45
C GLY A 210 -19.56 -8.37 -7.61
N GLU A 211 -19.61 -9.62 -8.07
CA GLU A 211 -20.23 -10.73 -7.34
C GLU A 211 -19.50 -11.08 -6.03
N SER A 212 -18.21 -10.73 -5.92
CA SER A 212 -17.41 -10.95 -4.73
C SER A 212 -17.53 -9.81 -3.69
N LEU A 213 -18.19 -8.71 -4.04
CA LEU A 213 -18.37 -7.55 -3.18
C LEU A 213 -19.69 -7.66 -2.42
N ARG A 214 -19.64 -7.69 -1.09
CA ARG A 214 -20.85 -7.70 -0.24
C ARG A 214 -21.49 -6.33 -0.10
N ASP A 215 -20.66 -5.30 -0.04
CA ASP A 215 -21.07 -3.91 0.04
C ASP A 215 -20.31 -3.11 -1.03
N PRO A 216 -20.87 -2.93 -2.21
CA PRO A 216 -20.23 -2.20 -3.29
C PRO A 216 -20.08 -0.69 -2.99
N ASP A 217 -20.78 -0.16 -1.99
CA ASP A 217 -20.74 1.25 -1.62
C ASP A 217 -19.65 1.52 -0.54
N ALA A 218 -19.11 0.47 0.09
CA ALA A 218 -18.07 0.59 1.12
C ALA A 218 -16.67 0.79 0.49
N ILE A 219 -16.54 1.83 -0.35
CA ILE A 219 -15.29 2.22 -1.00
C ILE A 219 -14.68 3.41 -0.26
N PHE A 220 -13.48 3.22 0.29
CA PHE A 220 -12.70 4.25 0.94
C PHE A 220 -11.64 4.78 -0.03
N VAL A 221 -11.66 6.09 -0.24
CA VAL A 221 -10.75 6.83 -1.11
C VAL A 221 -9.93 7.81 -0.27
N PRO A 222 -8.86 7.36 0.39
CA PRO A 222 -8.13 8.19 1.36
C PRO A 222 -7.50 9.45 0.74
N ALA A 223 -7.21 9.46 -0.56
CA ALA A 223 -6.71 10.63 -1.26
C ALA A 223 -7.64 11.86 -1.17
N THR A 224 -8.92 11.66 -0.87
CA THR A 224 -9.87 12.76 -0.60
C THR A 224 -9.56 13.52 0.69
N CYS A 225 -8.81 12.91 1.61
CA CYS A 225 -8.45 13.49 2.89
C CYS A 225 -7.00 14.01 2.93
N TRP A 226 -6.05 13.28 2.34
CA TRP A 226 -4.63 13.59 2.43
C TRP A 226 -3.91 13.81 1.09
N GLY A 227 -4.66 13.82 -0.02
CA GLY A 227 -4.10 13.89 -1.36
C GLY A 227 -3.53 12.55 -1.85
N ASP A 228 -2.99 12.55 -3.06
CA ASP A 228 -2.23 11.41 -3.58
C ASP A 228 -0.84 11.41 -2.93
N VAL A 229 -0.50 10.33 -2.27
CA VAL A 229 0.79 10.14 -1.58
C VAL A 229 1.66 9.10 -2.28
N GLY A 230 1.37 8.84 -3.55
CA GLY A 230 2.18 8.01 -4.43
C GLY A 230 2.41 6.61 -3.87
N THR A 231 3.66 6.18 -3.91
CA THR A 231 4.07 4.83 -3.49
C THR A 231 3.78 4.52 -2.01
N ALA A 232 3.56 5.52 -1.16
CA ALA A 232 3.20 5.32 0.24
C ALA A 232 1.75 4.86 0.43
N SER A 233 0.87 5.02 -0.57
CA SER A 233 -0.57 4.77 -0.46
C SER A 233 -0.90 3.38 0.11
N GLY A 234 -0.31 2.33 -0.43
CA GLY A 234 -0.61 0.96 -0.02
C GLY A 234 -0.31 0.67 1.46
N ILE A 235 0.83 1.14 1.99
CA ILE A 235 1.16 0.98 3.42
C ILE A 235 0.22 1.81 4.29
N LEU A 236 -0.13 3.02 3.86
CA LEU A 236 -1.08 3.86 4.61
C LEU A 236 -2.50 3.28 4.60
N PHE A 237 -2.91 2.57 3.56
CA PHE A 237 -4.20 1.85 3.57
C PHE A 237 -4.22 0.77 4.64
N VAL A 238 -3.13 0.00 4.78
CA VAL A 238 -2.99 -0.98 5.87
C VAL A 238 -3.07 -0.29 7.23
N ALA A 239 -2.34 0.80 7.42
CA ALA A 239 -2.35 1.55 8.69
C ALA A 239 -3.74 2.12 8.99
N LEU A 240 -4.44 2.67 8.00
CA LEU A 240 -5.79 3.21 8.14
C LEU A 240 -6.80 2.12 8.47
N ALA A 241 -6.75 0.99 7.77
CA ALA A 241 -7.59 -0.17 8.01
C ALA A 241 -7.38 -0.74 9.43
N ALA A 242 -6.12 -0.90 9.85
CA ALA A 242 -5.77 -1.32 11.20
C ALA A 242 -6.28 -0.34 12.26
N ALA A 243 -6.10 0.98 12.06
CA ALA A 243 -6.59 2.01 12.95
C ALA A 243 -8.12 2.02 13.05
N ALA A 244 -8.82 1.75 11.95
CA ALA A 244 -10.28 1.65 11.95
C ALA A 244 -10.78 0.52 12.85
N HIS A 245 -10.09 -0.64 12.86
CA HIS A 245 -10.39 -1.74 13.78
C HIS A 245 -10.04 -1.41 15.22
N GLN A 246 -8.83 -0.92 15.49
CA GLN A 246 -8.40 -0.55 16.84
C GLN A 246 -9.33 0.46 17.48
N ARG A 247 -9.84 1.41 16.72
CA ARG A 247 -10.75 2.47 17.18
C ARG A 247 -12.23 2.09 17.10
N ARG A 248 -12.56 0.88 16.67
CA ARG A 248 -13.90 0.30 16.60
C ARG A 248 -14.87 1.02 15.66
N TYR A 249 -14.40 1.64 14.57
CA TYR A 249 -15.31 2.14 13.53
C TYR A 249 -15.26 1.33 12.22
N ALA A 250 -14.41 0.33 12.11
CA ALA A 250 -14.51 -0.62 11.01
C ALA A 250 -15.79 -1.46 11.17
N ARG A 251 -16.63 -1.44 10.12
CA ARG A 251 -17.85 -2.26 10.03
C ARG A 251 -17.64 -3.46 9.10
N TRP A 252 -16.41 -3.83 8.85
CA TRP A 252 -16.01 -4.89 7.94
C TRP A 252 -15.02 -5.81 8.65
N ARG A 253 -15.03 -7.07 8.24
CA ARG A 253 -14.03 -8.06 8.65
C ARG A 253 -12.93 -8.22 7.61
N ARG A 254 -13.29 -8.13 6.32
CA ARG A 254 -12.37 -8.27 5.19
C ARG A 254 -12.41 -7.04 4.33
N ALA A 255 -11.24 -6.43 4.16
CA ALA A 255 -11.05 -5.31 3.27
C ALA A 255 -10.09 -5.67 2.13
N LEU A 256 -10.48 -5.35 0.93
CA LEU A 256 -9.65 -5.42 -0.27
C LEU A 256 -8.92 -4.09 -0.43
N LEU A 257 -7.61 -4.13 -0.46
CA LEU A 257 -6.76 -2.97 -0.68
C LEU A 257 -6.13 -3.10 -2.06
N PHE A 258 -6.19 -2.06 -2.88
CA PHE A 258 -5.51 -2.06 -4.17
C PHE A 258 -4.91 -0.72 -4.54
N CYS A 259 -3.85 -0.78 -5.34
CA CYS A 259 -3.21 0.36 -5.98
C CYS A 259 -2.83 -0.02 -7.41
N SER A 260 -2.95 0.97 -8.29
CA SER A 260 -2.54 0.90 -9.69
C SER A 260 -1.55 2.02 -10.01
N SER A 261 -0.49 1.74 -10.73
CA SER A 261 0.54 2.73 -11.05
C SER A 261 0.23 3.51 -12.33
N ASP A 262 0.91 4.63 -12.53
CA ASP A 262 0.96 5.28 -13.84
C ASP A 262 1.67 4.37 -14.86
N GLY A 263 2.56 3.50 -14.40
CA GLY A 263 3.16 2.39 -15.14
C GLY A 263 2.25 1.15 -15.18
N PRO A 264 2.80 0.00 -15.59
CA PRO A 264 2.02 -1.23 -15.75
C PRO A 264 1.71 -1.97 -14.44
N GLU A 265 2.32 -1.59 -13.33
CA GLU A 265 2.22 -2.33 -12.07
C GLU A 265 0.89 -2.11 -11.37
N CYS A 266 0.18 -3.21 -11.09
CA CYS A 266 -1.01 -3.26 -10.25
C CYS A 266 -0.78 -4.22 -9.08
N ALA A 267 -1.28 -3.87 -7.91
CA ALA A 267 -1.15 -4.70 -6.71
C ALA A 267 -2.43 -4.67 -5.89
N ALA A 268 -2.79 -5.81 -5.33
CA ALA A 268 -3.94 -5.96 -4.45
C ALA A 268 -3.60 -6.86 -3.26
N MET A 269 -4.34 -6.66 -2.16
CA MET A 269 -4.19 -7.43 -0.94
C MET A 269 -5.52 -7.54 -0.22
N LEU A 270 -5.81 -8.70 0.39
CA LEU A 270 -6.89 -8.87 1.33
C LEU A 270 -6.36 -8.76 2.76
N LEU A 271 -6.88 -7.81 3.48
CA LEU A 271 -6.62 -7.62 4.90
C LEU A 271 -7.85 -8.04 5.69
N THR A 272 -7.64 -8.95 6.64
CA THR A 272 -8.69 -9.39 7.57
C THR A 272 -8.44 -8.82 8.95
N ALA A 273 -9.50 -8.43 9.62
CA ALA A 273 -9.48 -8.01 11.01
C ALA A 273 -8.77 -9.02 11.90
N PRO A 274 -8.01 -8.57 12.90
CA PRO A 274 -7.41 -9.48 13.86
C PRO A 274 -8.48 -10.30 14.58
N PRO A 275 -8.18 -11.56 14.97
CA PRO A 275 -9.11 -12.33 15.78
C PRO A 275 -9.35 -11.61 17.10
N THR A 276 -10.62 -11.33 17.39
CA THR A 276 -11.01 -10.74 18.67
C THR A 276 -11.05 -11.79 19.74
N SER A 277 -10.55 -11.48 20.92
CA SER A 277 -10.74 -12.32 22.13
C SER A 277 -12.22 -12.34 22.61
N GLU A 278 -13.07 -11.49 22.04
CA GLU A 278 -14.51 -11.45 22.25
C GLU A 278 -15.22 -11.28 20.90
N SER A 279 -16.16 -12.15 20.62
CA SER A 279 -17.06 -12.06 19.49
C SER A 279 -17.84 -10.73 19.58
N TYR A 280 -17.45 -9.75 18.74
CA TYR A 280 -18.27 -8.54 18.59
C TYR A 280 -19.55 -8.90 17.83
N LEU A 281 -20.59 -9.22 18.60
CA LEU A 281 -21.96 -9.18 18.12
C LEU A 281 -22.33 -7.69 18.00
N TRP A 282 -22.47 -7.22 16.78
CA TRP A 282 -23.24 -6.02 16.51
C TRP A 282 -24.72 -6.40 16.55
N PRO A 283 -25.54 -5.61 17.23
CA PRO A 283 -26.99 -5.79 17.19
C PRO A 283 -27.54 -5.54 15.79
#